data_872ef371d01d114a20709a88c19dbe02
#
_entry.id   872ef371d01d114a20709a88c19dbe02
#
_cell.length_a   1.000
_cell.length_b   1.000
_cell.length_c   1.000
_cell.angle_alpha   90.00
_cell.angle_beta   90.00
_cell.angle_gamma   90.00
#
_symmetry.space_group_name_H-M   'P 1'
#
loop_
_entity.id
_entity.type
_entity.pdbx_description
1 polymer ?
#
loop_
_entity_poly.entity_id
_entity_poly.type
_entity_poly.pdbx_seq_one_letter_code
_entity_poly.pdbx_strand_id
1 'polypeptide(L)'
;MANGIDVFINRNGAVKTYKAKVLVSDKANDISLLKIEDDSFMNFPSIPYAIKTSIQDVGTGVFALGYPMSNILGEEIKVTDGIISSKTGYKGDVVTYQISAPIQAGNSGGPLFDKLGNIVGITNAGIPDAQNVGYAIKTSYLKNLLDSAPMPIVLPVNNTISGLQFTEKIKRLTPFVVLIKIY
;
A
#
# COMPACT_ATOMS: atom_id res chain seq x y z
N MET A 1 19.62 -13.96 -1.91
CA MET A 1 18.89 -13.03 -2.80
C MET A 1 17.62 -13.76 -3.20
N ALA A 2 16.46 -13.09 -3.22
CA ALA A 2 15.22 -13.72 -3.66
C ALA A 2 15.38 -14.14 -5.13
N ASN A 3 15.09 -15.40 -5.45
CA ASN A 3 15.26 -15.96 -6.79
C ASN A 3 14.09 -15.64 -7.74
N GLY A 4 13.03 -15.00 -7.25
CA GLY A 4 11.88 -14.62 -8.07
C GLY A 4 10.87 -13.78 -7.29
N ILE A 5 10.12 -12.97 -8.03
CA ILE A 5 9.00 -12.15 -7.51
C ILE A 5 7.78 -12.42 -8.37
N ASP A 6 6.72 -12.89 -7.74
CA ASP A 6 5.42 -13.09 -8.36
C ASP A 6 4.41 -12.07 -7.84
N VAL A 7 3.69 -11.43 -8.76
CA VAL A 7 2.62 -10.49 -8.47
C VAL A 7 1.28 -11.15 -8.84
N PHE A 8 0.43 -11.32 -7.85
CA PHE A 8 -0.90 -11.89 -8.00
C PHE A 8 -1.92 -10.77 -8.10
N ILE A 9 -2.58 -10.67 -9.24
CA ILE A 9 -3.58 -9.65 -9.54
C ILE A 9 -4.95 -10.31 -9.67
N ASN A 10 -5.88 -9.92 -8.79
CA ASN A 10 -7.27 -10.37 -8.89
C ASN A 10 -8.07 -9.35 -9.70
N ARG A 11 -8.64 -9.81 -10.83
CA ARG A 11 -9.55 -9.03 -11.66
C ARG A 11 -10.87 -9.78 -11.80
N ASN A 12 -11.92 -9.25 -11.17
CA ASN A 12 -13.29 -9.80 -11.24
C ASN A 12 -13.36 -11.29 -10.83
N GLY A 13 -12.62 -11.67 -9.78
CA GLY A 13 -12.59 -13.06 -9.29
C GLY A 13 -11.59 -13.98 -9.99
N ALA A 14 -10.97 -13.54 -11.09
CA ALA A 14 -9.90 -14.27 -11.75
C ALA A 14 -8.52 -13.76 -11.27
N VAL A 15 -7.74 -14.63 -10.64
CA VAL A 15 -6.37 -14.34 -10.21
C VAL A 15 -5.41 -14.72 -11.33
N LYS A 16 -4.57 -13.77 -11.75
CA LYS A 16 -3.45 -14.00 -12.65
C LYS A 16 -2.15 -13.72 -11.95
N THR A 17 -1.12 -14.50 -12.24
CA THR A 17 0.23 -14.36 -11.71
C THR A 17 1.13 -13.81 -12.78
N TYR A 18 1.93 -12.80 -12.44
CA TYR A 18 2.89 -12.17 -13.33
C TYR A 18 4.26 -12.10 -12.68
N LYS A 19 5.32 -12.27 -13.48
CA LYS A 19 6.68 -12.09 -13.02
C LYS A 19 7.02 -10.60 -12.90
N ALA A 20 7.79 -10.27 -11.88
CA ALA A 20 8.26 -8.91 -11.65
C ALA A 20 9.72 -8.88 -11.24
N LYS A 21 10.34 -7.71 -11.38
CA LYS A 21 11.66 -7.43 -10.84
C LYS A 21 11.68 -6.14 -10.02
N VAL A 22 12.66 -6.04 -9.14
CA VAL A 22 12.95 -4.79 -8.42
C VAL A 22 13.63 -3.82 -9.39
N LEU A 23 13.04 -2.63 -9.56
CA LEU A 23 13.66 -1.52 -10.30
C LEU A 23 14.60 -0.73 -9.41
N VAL A 24 14.14 -0.37 -8.22
CA VAL A 24 14.90 0.38 -7.22
C VAL A 24 14.37 0.05 -5.84
N SER A 25 15.26 0.07 -4.84
CA SER A 25 14.92 -0.19 -3.44
C SER A 25 15.56 0.85 -2.54
N ASP A 26 14.82 1.27 -1.53
CA ASP A 26 15.33 2.02 -0.39
C ASP A 26 15.28 1.09 0.84
N LYS A 27 16.42 0.49 1.17
CA LYS A 27 16.53 -0.44 2.30
C LYS A 27 16.40 0.25 3.65
N ALA A 28 16.76 1.53 3.72
CA ALA A 28 16.68 2.29 4.97
C ALA A 28 15.23 2.57 5.35
N ASN A 29 14.37 2.81 4.38
CA ASN A 29 12.96 3.10 4.57
C ASN A 29 12.04 1.91 4.25
N ASP A 30 12.61 0.73 3.96
CA ASP A 30 11.89 -0.53 3.69
C ASP A 30 10.83 -0.41 2.58
N ILE A 31 11.19 0.24 1.47
CA ILE A 31 10.33 0.38 0.29
C ILE A 31 11.05 -0.02 -0.99
N SER A 32 10.31 -0.61 -1.92
CA SER A 32 10.82 -1.02 -3.21
C SER A 32 9.83 -0.72 -4.33
N LEU A 33 10.35 -0.34 -5.47
CA LEU A 33 9.61 -0.20 -6.71
C LEU A 33 9.80 -1.46 -7.56
N LEU A 34 8.70 -2.09 -7.92
CA LEU A 34 8.69 -3.29 -8.76
C LEU A 34 8.17 -2.94 -10.16
N LYS A 35 8.69 -3.64 -11.15
CA LYS A 35 8.16 -3.65 -12.51
C LYS A 35 7.72 -5.04 -12.89
N ILE A 36 6.50 -5.18 -13.36
CA ILE A 36 6.02 -6.41 -13.98
C ILE A 36 6.74 -6.57 -15.32
N GLU A 37 7.38 -7.72 -15.53
CA GLU A 37 8.09 -8.11 -16.74
C GLU A 37 7.45 -9.38 -17.32
N ASP A 38 6.23 -9.23 -17.81
CA ASP A 38 5.45 -10.32 -18.38
C ASP A 38 4.69 -9.77 -19.59
N ASP A 39 4.95 -10.31 -20.78
CA ASP A 39 4.36 -9.85 -22.03
C ASP A 39 2.84 -10.03 -22.07
N SER A 40 2.30 -10.91 -21.24
CA SER A 40 0.86 -11.11 -21.10
C SER A 40 0.19 -10.07 -20.20
N PHE A 41 0.97 -9.22 -19.51
CA PHE A 41 0.44 -8.19 -18.63
C PHE A 41 -0.11 -7.03 -19.44
N MET A 42 -1.43 -6.91 -19.47
CA MET A 42 -2.12 -5.71 -19.92
C MET A 42 -2.05 -4.67 -18.79
N ASN A 43 -1.87 -3.40 -19.14
CA ASN A 43 -1.80 -2.29 -18.18
C ASN A 43 -2.93 -2.31 -17.14
N PHE A 44 -2.67 -1.76 -15.96
CA PHE A 44 -3.74 -1.43 -15.03
C PHE A 44 -4.74 -0.48 -15.70
N PRO A 45 -6.03 -0.54 -15.31
CA PRO A 45 -7.00 0.46 -15.71
C PRO A 45 -6.57 1.85 -15.20
N SER A 46 -7.29 2.89 -15.63
CA SER A 46 -7.04 4.25 -15.14
C SER A 46 -7.09 4.28 -13.61
N ILE A 47 -6.04 4.80 -12.99
CA ILE A 47 -5.90 4.89 -11.53
C ILE A 47 -6.93 5.89 -10.99
N PRO A 48 -7.83 5.47 -10.06
CA PRO A 48 -8.91 6.31 -9.58
C PRO A 48 -8.56 7.19 -8.37
N TYR A 49 -7.33 7.05 -7.83
CA TYR A 49 -6.87 7.71 -6.61
C TYR A 49 -5.64 8.58 -6.86
N ALA A 50 -5.44 9.57 -6.00
CA ALA A 50 -4.19 10.32 -5.94
C ALA A 50 -3.24 9.73 -4.90
N ILE A 51 -1.94 9.97 -5.05
CA ILE A 51 -0.93 9.73 -4.03
C ILE A 51 -0.52 11.10 -3.46
N LYS A 52 -0.88 11.36 -2.21
CA LYS A 52 -0.58 12.62 -1.51
C LYS A 52 0.76 12.52 -0.81
N THR A 53 1.69 13.37 -1.14
CA THR A 53 3.02 13.43 -0.50
C THR A 53 3.08 14.40 0.68
N SER A 54 2.02 15.18 0.91
CA SER A 54 1.89 16.04 2.10
C SER A 54 1.72 15.22 3.37
N ILE A 55 2.36 15.67 4.45
CA ILE A 55 2.21 15.03 5.78
C ILE A 55 0.76 15.22 6.26
N GLN A 56 0.15 14.13 6.70
CA GLN A 56 -1.21 14.12 7.23
C GLN A 56 -1.19 14.46 8.72
N ASP A 57 -2.26 15.09 9.19
CA ASP A 57 -2.41 15.47 10.60
C ASP A 57 -2.89 14.30 11.47
N VAL A 58 -2.54 14.36 12.75
CA VAL A 58 -3.10 13.46 13.79
C VAL A 58 -4.62 13.61 13.81
N GLY A 59 -5.33 12.48 13.96
CA GLY A 59 -6.78 12.42 13.87
C GLY A 59 -7.33 12.23 12.45
N THR A 60 -6.48 12.32 11.40
CA THR A 60 -6.92 12.00 10.04
C THR A 60 -7.38 10.56 9.97
N GLY A 61 -8.65 10.36 9.55
CA GLY A 61 -9.22 9.03 9.34
C GLY A 61 -8.55 8.31 8.18
N VAL A 62 -8.13 7.07 8.40
CA VAL A 62 -7.44 6.25 7.41
C VAL A 62 -8.00 4.84 7.34
N PHE A 63 -7.74 4.12 6.25
CA PHE A 63 -8.01 2.70 6.13
C PHE A 63 -6.93 2.02 5.29
N ALA A 64 -6.67 0.76 5.56
CA ALA A 64 -5.75 -0.08 4.81
C ALA A 64 -6.49 -1.21 4.09
N LEU A 65 -5.97 -1.59 2.93
CA LEU A 65 -6.39 -2.75 2.16
C LEU A 65 -5.21 -3.72 2.04
N GLY A 66 -5.46 -5.01 2.24
CA GLY A 66 -4.42 -6.01 2.13
C GLY A 66 -4.96 -7.44 2.18
N TYR A 67 -4.05 -8.40 2.18
CA TYR A 67 -4.32 -9.84 2.24
C TYR A 67 -3.74 -10.46 3.53
N PRO A 68 -4.21 -10.03 4.72
CA PRO A 68 -3.62 -10.50 5.97
C PRO A 68 -3.88 -11.99 6.15
N MET A 69 -2.83 -12.71 6.58
CA MET A 69 -2.92 -14.12 6.96
C MET A 69 -3.69 -14.98 5.93
N SER A 70 -3.37 -14.82 4.62
CA SER A 70 -4.11 -15.48 3.53
C SER A 70 -4.26 -17.00 3.71
N ASN A 71 -3.31 -17.63 4.39
CA ASN A 71 -3.36 -19.06 4.72
C ASN A 71 -4.45 -19.43 5.75
N ILE A 72 -4.95 -18.45 6.52
CA ILE A 72 -5.93 -18.66 7.60
C ILE A 72 -7.25 -17.96 7.25
N LEU A 73 -7.19 -16.71 6.79
CA LEU A 73 -8.36 -15.86 6.57
C LEU A 73 -8.87 -15.86 5.12
N GLY A 74 -8.22 -16.67 4.24
CA GLY A 74 -8.57 -16.77 2.82
C GLY A 74 -7.95 -15.66 1.96
N GLU A 75 -8.11 -15.81 0.65
CA GLU A 75 -7.47 -14.95 -0.38
C GLU A 75 -8.27 -13.68 -0.69
N GLU A 76 -9.33 -13.38 0.05
CA GLU A 76 -10.08 -12.14 -0.12
C GLU A 76 -9.37 -10.97 0.54
N ILE A 77 -9.45 -9.81 -0.10
CA ILE A 77 -8.92 -8.57 0.46
C ILE A 77 -9.66 -8.20 1.75
N LYS A 78 -8.91 -7.74 2.74
CA LYS A 78 -9.45 -7.27 4.02
C LYS A 78 -9.28 -5.76 4.14
N VAL A 79 -10.22 -5.14 4.84
CA VAL A 79 -10.22 -3.71 5.15
C VAL A 79 -10.02 -3.56 6.65
N THR A 80 -9.07 -2.73 7.05
CA THR A 80 -8.92 -2.26 8.43
C THR A 80 -8.94 -0.75 8.44
N ASP A 81 -9.55 -0.12 9.44
CA ASP A 81 -9.64 1.32 9.53
C ASP A 81 -9.25 1.86 10.90
N GLY A 82 -8.96 3.16 10.95
CA GLY A 82 -8.55 3.86 12.14
C GLY A 82 -8.20 5.31 11.84
N ILE A 83 -7.26 5.85 12.61
CA ILE A 83 -6.77 7.22 12.45
C ILE A 83 -5.24 7.23 12.47
N ILE A 84 -4.65 8.32 12.01
CA ILE A 84 -3.25 8.65 12.32
C ILE A 84 -3.18 9.07 13.79
N SER A 85 -2.48 8.28 14.61
CA SER A 85 -2.34 8.50 16.05
C SER A 85 -1.14 9.38 16.38
N SER A 86 -0.08 9.33 15.54
CA SER A 86 1.12 10.18 15.68
C SER A 86 1.77 10.42 14.31
N LYS A 87 2.42 11.58 14.17
CA LYS A 87 3.28 11.91 13.02
C LYS A 87 4.64 11.22 13.07
N THR A 88 4.97 10.52 14.15
CA THR A 88 6.19 9.73 14.31
C THR A 88 5.83 8.30 14.71
N GLY A 89 6.64 7.36 14.25
CA GLY A 89 6.49 5.94 14.53
C GLY A 89 7.24 5.49 15.77
N TYR A 90 7.68 4.21 15.75
CA TYR A 90 8.37 3.58 16.87
C TYR A 90 9.63 4.37 17.27
N LYS A 91 9.77 4.64 18.59
CA LYS A 91 10.90 5.41 19.15
C LYS A 91 11.14 6.78 18.48
N GLY A 92 10.07 7.42 18.00
CA GLY A 92 10.18 8.75 17.38
C GLY A 92 10.63 8.73 15.91
N ASP A 93 10.56 7.56 15.25
CA ASP A 93 10.89 7.43 13.82
C ASP A 93 10.07 8.42 12.99
N VAL A 94 10.77 9.30 12.26
CA VAL A 94 10.15 10.35 11.43
C VAL A 94 9.65 9.84 10.08
N VAL A 95 10.07 8.65 9.67
CA VAL A 95 9.71 8.04 8.38
C VAL A 95 8.26 7.56 8.40
N THR A 96 7.79 7.07 9.55
CA THR A 96 6.49 6.44 9.66
C THR A 96 5.48 7.27 10.44
N TYR A 97 4.20 7.07 10.14
CA TYR A 97 3.09 7.38 11.02
C TYR A 97 2.88 6.23 12.00
N GLN A 98 2.41 6.55 13.22
CA GLN A 98 1.69 5.59 14.04
C GLN A 98 0.20 5.69 13.70
N ILE A 99 -0.46 4.56 13.52
CA ILE A 99 -1.89 4.47 13.18
C ILE A 99 -2.61 3.53 14.13
N SER A 100 -3.91 3.75 14.33
CA SER A 100 -4.75 2.86 15.14
C SER A 100 -5.41 1.75 14.31
N ALA A 101 -5.32 1.79 12.98
CA ALA A 101 -5.80 0.71 12.13
C ALA A 101 -5.00 -0.57 12.41
N PRO A 102 -5.67 -1.72 12.67
CA PRO A 102 -4.98 -2.98 12.92
C PRO A 102 -4.16 -3.41 11.70
N ILE A 103 -2.85 -3.61 11.89
CA ILE A 103 -1.95 -4.13 10.87
C ILE A 103 -1.44 -5.50 11.31
N GLN A 104 -1.66 -6.49 10.47
CA GLN A 104 -1.26 -7.88 10.65
C GLN A 104 -0.36 -8.34 9.52
N ALA A 105 0.33 -9.47 9.69
CA ALA A 105 1.13 -10.08 8.64
C ALA A 105 0.26 -10.29 7.37
N GLY A 106 0.74 -9.76 6.23
CA GLY A 106 0.02 -9.73 4.95
C GLY A 106 -0.67 -8.40 4.63
N ASN A 107 -0.79 -7.48 5.59
CA ASN A 107 -1.14 -6.08 5.30
C ASN A 107 0.12 -5.22 5.02
N SER A 108 1.28 -5.63 5.51
CA SER A 108 2.55 -4.93 5.30
C SER A 108 2.85 -4.79 3.81
N GLY A 109 3.29 -3.60 3.39
CA GLY A 109 3.48 -3.23 1.99
C GLY A 109 2.19 -2.78 1.30
N GLY A 110 1.02 -2.93 1.93
CA GLY A 110 -0.26 -2.49 1.40
C GLY A 110 -0.46 -0.98 1.48
N PRO A 111 -1.40 -0.42 0.71
CA PRO A 111 -1.70 1.00 0.72
C PRO A 111 -2.48 1.41 1.97
N LEU A 112 -2.07 2.55 2.56
CA LEU A 112 -2.86 3.28 3.54
C LEU A 112 -3.57 4.44 2.83
N PHE A 113 -4.89 4.47 2.88
CA PHE A 113 -5.72 5.50 2.27
C PHE A 113 -6.28 6.47 3.31
N ASP A 114 -6.46 7.74 2.93
CA ASP A 114 -7.35 8.66 3.66
C ASP A 114 -8.83 8.33 3.35
N LYS A 115 -9.76 8.94 4.09
CA LYS A 115 -11.21 8.72 3.89
C LYS A 115 -11.72 9.18 2.50
N LEU A 116 -10.97 10.01 1.79
CA LEU A 116 -11.27 10.39 0.41
C LEU A 116 -10.82 9.32 -0.60
N GLY A 117 -9.98 8.36 -0.20
CA GLY A 117 -9.42 7.32 -1.05
C GLY A 117 -8.10 7.70 -1.70
N ASN A 118 -7.36 8.67 -1.17
CA ASN A 118 -5.99 8.95 -1.61
C ASN A 118 -5.00 8.10 -0.82
N ILE A 119 -3.93 7.63 -1.45
CA ILE A 119 -2.83 6.98 -0.75
C ILE A 119 -2.03 8.03 0.02
N VAL A 120 -1.86 7.81 1.32
CA VAL A 120 -1.14 8.69 2.26
C VAL A 120 0.02 7.98 2.97
N GLY A 121 0.11 6.66 2.82
CA GLY A 121 1.19 5.84 3.38
C GLY A 121 1.23 4.44 2.80
N ILE A 122 2.27 3.69 3.16
CA ILE A 122 2.43 2.26 2.91
C ILE A 122 2.48 1.58 4.27
N THR A 123 1.58 0.64 4.52
CA THR A 123 1.54 -0.06 5.81
C THR A 123 2.83 -0.85 6.03
N ASN A 124 3.34 -0.77 7.24
CA ASN A 124 4.50 -1.53 7.71
C ASN A 124 4.07 -2.44 8.88
N ALA A 125 4.99 -2.98 9.63
CA ALA A 125 4.70 -3.87 10.76
C ALA A 125 3.87 -3.18 11.86
N GLY A 126 3.08 -3.97 12.59
CA GLY A 126 2.62 -3.61 13.93
C GLY A 126 3.64 -4.04 14.98
N ILE A 127 3.46 -3.58 16.24
CA ILE A 127 4.21 -4.13 17.38
C ILE A 127 3.48 -5.41 17.81
N PRO A 128 4.17 -6.58 17.86
CA PRO A 128 3.60 -7.75 18.49
C PRO A 128 3.11 -7.40 19.91
N ASP A 129 1.94 -7.90 20.30
CA ASP A 129 1.32 -7.70 21.61
C ASP A 129 0.82 -6.27 21.93
N ALA A 130 1.01 -5.28 21.04
CA ALA A 130 0.39 -3.96 21.18
C ALA A 130 -0.92 -3.89 20.37
N GLN A 131 -2.04 -3.82 21.07
CA GLN A 131 -3.34 -3.65 20.41
C GLN A 131 -3.46 -2.25 19.80
N ASN A 132 -4.00 -2.19 18.58
CA ASN A 132 -4.26 -0.92 17.87
C ASN A 132 -3.03 -0.02 17.68
N VAL A 133 -1.86 -0.62 17.51
CA VAL A 133 -0.62 0.08 17.14
C VAL A 133 -0.08 -0.51 15.86
N GLY A 134 -0.25 0.23 14.77
CA GLY A 134 0.34 -0.07 13.48
C GLY A 134 1.21 1.10 13.02
N TYR A 135 2.01 0.86 11.99
CA TYR A 135 2.85 1.88 11.38
C TYR A 135 2.64 1.93 9.88
N ALA A 136 2.84 3.11 9.30
CA ALA A 136 2.81 3.29 7.85
C ALA A 136 3.90 4.27 7.42
N ILE A 137 4.70 3.88 6.44
CA ILE A 137 5.72 4.70 5.81
C ILE A 137 5.01 5.84 5.07
N LYS A 138 5.43 7.08 5.30
CA LYS A 138 4.86 8.27 4.66
C LYS A 138 5.14 8.27 3.16
N THR A 139 4.18 8.67 2.38
CA THR A 139 4.31 8.76 0.91
C THR A 139 5.36 9.76 0.42
N SER A 140 5.83 10.69 1.27
CA SER A 140 6.97 11.56 0.95
C SER A 140 8.25 10.76 0.69
N TYR A 141 8.46 9.65 1.41
CA TYR A 141 9.61 8.75 1.20
C TYR A 141 9.44 7.91 -0.07
N LEU A 142 8.21 7.52 -0.41
CA LEU A 142 7.91 6.92 -1.72
C LEU A 142 8.29 7.87 -2.86
N LYS A 143 7.97 9.15 -2.75
CA LYS A 143 8.37 10.12 -3.77
C LYS A 143 9.88 10.17 -3.95
N ASN A 144 10.65 10.22 -2.86
CA ASN A 144 12.11 10.19 -2.94
C ASN A 144 12.65 8.94 -3.66
N LEU A 145 12.05 7.77 -3.39
CA LEU A 145 12.40 6.53 -4.09
C LEU A 145 12.11 6.64 -5.60
N LEU A 146 10.95 7.17 -5.98
CA LEU A 146 10.57 7.34 -7.39
C LEU A 146 11.47 8.33 -8.13
N ASP A 147 11.90 9.39 -7.45
CA ASP A 147 12.84 10.37 -8.02
C ASP A 147 14.24 9.74 -8.29
N SER A 148 14.59 8.63 -7.61
CA SER A 148 15.81 7.85 -7.86
C SER A 148 15.66 6.74 -8.92
N ALA A 149 14.45 6.53 -9.45
CA ALA A 149 14.20 5.49 -10.44
C ALA A 149 14.92 5.78 -11.77
N PRO A 150 15.31 4.73 -12.54
CA PRO A 150 16.04 4.89 -13.80
C PRO A 150 15.20 5.54 -14.92
N MET A 151 13.92 5.76 -14.69
CA MET A 151 13.00 6.43 -15.61
C MET A 151 12.07 7.37 -14.83
N PRO A 152 11.62 8.48 -15.44
CA PRO A 152 10.66 9.37 -14.79
C PRO A 152 9.34 8.65 -14.47
N ILE A 153 8.88 8.77 -13.22
CA ILE A 153 7.60 8.24 -12.77
C ILE A 153 6.77 9.38 -12.19
N VAL A 154 5.62 9.59 -12.79
CA VAL A 154 4.68 10.62 -12.34
C VAL A 154 3.65 10.00 -11.40
N LEU A 155 3.54 10.55 -10.19
CA LEU A 155 2.52 10.14 -9.24
C LEU A 155 1.13 10.57 -9.72
N PRO A 156 0.09 9.72 -9.54
CA PRO A 156 -1.28 10.11 -9.84
C PRO A 156 -1.73 11.22 -8.88
N VAL A 157 -2.27 12.30 -9.44
CA VAL A 157 -2.71 13.48 -8.68
C VAL A 157 -4.23 13.65 -8.69
N ASN A 158 -4.93 12.93 -9.56
CA ASN A 158 -6.38 13.01 -9.70
C ASN A 158 -7.06 11.93 -8.85
N ASN A 159 -8.13 12.32 -8.13
CA ASN A 159 -8.97 11.40 -7.39
C ASN A 159 -10.41 11.49 -7.90
N THR A 160 -10.88 10.43 -8.56
CA THR A 160 -12.22 10.35 -9.14
C THR A 160 -13.24 9.67 -8.23
N ILE A 161 -12.80 9.20 -7.04
CA ILE A 161 -13.64 8.44 -6.12
C ILE A 161 -13.94 9.19 -4.80
N SER A 162 -13.42 10.40 -4.62
CA SER A 162 -13.52 11.14 -3.36
C SER A 162 -14.96 11.32 -2.88
N GLY A 163 -15.91 11.55 -3.78
CA GLY A 163 -17.35 11.72 -3.48
C GLY A 163 -18.15 10.44 -3.33
N LEU A 164 -17.55 9.26 -3.57
CA LEU A 164 -18.28 7.99 -3.49
C LEU A 164 -18.51 7.55 -2.03
N GLN A 165 -19.50 6.68 -1.84
CA GLN A 165 -19.71 5.98 -0.57
C GLN A 165 -18.51 5.06 -0.26
N PHE A 166 -18.23 4.81 1.01
CA PHE A 166 -17.05 4.05 1.44
C PHE A 166 -16.97 2.66 0.80
N THR A 167 -18.09 1.94 0.77
CA THR A 167 -18.16 0.60 0.14
C THR A 167 -17.82 0.64 -1.35
N GLU A 168 -18.24 1.70 -2.05
CA GLU A 168 -17.95 1.85 -3.48
C GLU A 168 -16.47 2.23 -3.71
N LYS A 169 -15.89 3.05 -2.82
CA LYS A 169 -14.43 3.31 -2.83
C LYS A 169 -13.63 2.02 -2.73
N ILE A 170 -13.98 1.14 -1.77
CA ILE A 170 -13.30 -0.15 -1.59
C ILE A 170 -13.35 -0.98 -2.88
N LYS A 171 -14.51 -1.11 -3.51
CA LYS A 171 -14.65 -1.84 -4.78
C LYS A 171 -13.76 -1.28 -5.88
N ARG A 172 -13.66 0.06 -5.98
CA ARG A 172 -12.82 0.73 -6.98
C ARG A 172 -11.33 0.62 -6.72
N LEU A 173 -10.94 0.51 -5.45
CA LEU A 173 -9.54 0.43 -5.03
C LEU A 173 -8.99 -1.01 -5.05
N THR A 174 -9.83 -2.00 -4.75
CA THR A 174 -9.43 -3.42 -4.69
C THR A 174 -8.61 -3.91 -5.88
N PRO A 175 -8.93 -3.59 -7.16
CA PRO A 175 -8.16 -4.06 -8.31
C PRO A 175 -6.71 -3.55 -8.38
N PHE A 176 -6.35 -2.55 -7.57
CA PHE A 176 -5.01 -1.96 -7.51
C PHE A 176 -4.18 -2.47 -6.32
N VAL A 177 -4.77 -3.28 -5.46
CA VAL A 177 -4.05 -3.93 -4.35
C VAL A 177 -3.70 -5.34 -4.77
N VAL A 178 -2.42 -5.66 -4.77
CA VAL A 178 -1.89 -6.93 -5.28
C VAL A 178 -1.19 -7.70 -4.19
N LEU A 179 -1.19 -9.03 -4.28
CA LEU A 179 -0.38 -9.88 -3.42
C LEU A 179 0.97 -10.14 -4.09
N ILE A 180 2.06 -9.95 -3.35
CA ILE A 180 3.42 -10.20 -3.82
C ILE A 180 3.99 -11.38 -3.05
N LYS A 181 4.54 -12.36 -3.78
CA LYS A 181 5.30 -13.48 -3.21
C LYS A 181 6.75 -13.42 -3.69
N ILE A 182 7.67 -13.65 -2.76
CA ILE A 182 9.12 -13.65 -3.00
C ILE A 182 9.63 -15.05 -2.67
N TYR A 183 10.49 -15.61 -3.52
CA TYR A 183 11.08 -16.94 -3.39
C TYR A 183 12.58 -16.89 -3.17
#